data_11729fa843756c7fa78bea276f1d6575
#
_entry.id   11729fa843756c7fa78bea276f1d6575
#
_cell.length_a   1.000
_cell.length_b   1.000
_cell.length_c   1.000
_cell.angle_alpha   90.00
_cell.angle_beta   90.00
_cell.angle_gamma   90.00
#
_symmetry.space_group_name_H-M   'P 1'
#
loop_
_entity.id
_entity.type
_entity.pdbx_description
1 polymer ?
#
loop_
_entity_poly.entity_id
_entity_poly.type
_entity_poly.pdbx_seq_one_letter_code
_entity_poly.pdbx_strand_id
1 'polypeptide(L)'
;MIVLHCSAVRPDQTSSVAQIDTWHRDRGFKFGVGYHYVIRRNGEIEAGRPEWLVGAHCVNHNKYSIGVCYEGGLNARGQPADTRTAAQKASLRKLLKILHRRYPRASIVGHHDLNPQKACPCIDNVAKEYADLQPK
;
A
#
# COMPACT_ATOMS: atom_id res chain seq x y z
N MET A 1 -1.71 1.15 -12.83
CA MET A 1 -2.40 1.55 -11.58
C MET A 1 -1.41 1.67 -10.44
N ILE A 2 -1.74 2.50 -9.49
CA ILE A 2 -1.07 2.56 -8.19
C ILE A 2 -2.10 2.08 -7.18
N VAL A 3 -1.82 0.96 -6.50
CA VAL A 3 -2.78 0.32 -5.60
C VAL A 3 -2.34 0.52 -4.16
N LEU A 4 -3.20 1.12 -3.35
CA LEU A 4 -2.95 1.35 -1.93
C LEU A 4 -3.40 0.15 -1.11
N HIS A 5 -2.54 -0.23 -0.16
CA HIS A 5 -2.76 -1.32 0.79
C HIS A 5 -2.47 -0.86 2.21
N CYS A 6 -2.93 -1.65 3.17
CA CYS A 6 -2.45 -1.63 4.55
C CYS A 6 -1.84 -2.98 4.90
N SER A 7 -0.96 -3.00 5.88
CA SER A 7 -0.32 -4.25 6.31
C SER A 7 -1.23 -5.10 7.21
N ALA A 8 -2.36 -4.57 7.61
CA ALA A 8 -3.35 -5.23 8.48
C ALA A 8 -2.74 -5.65 9.82
N VAL A 9 -2.07 -4.73 10.47
CA VAL A 9 -1.51 -4.92 11.82
C VAL A 9 -2.17 -3.97 12.82
N ARG A 10 -2.23 -4.40 14.09
CA ARG A 10 -2.75 -3.61 15.20
C ARG A 10 -1.75 -2.54 15.64
N PRO A 11 -2.18 -1.53 16.42
CA PRO A 11 -1.28 -0.45 16.86
C PRO A 11 -0.03 -0.89 17.62
N ASP A 12 -0.09 -2.03 18.31
CA ASP A 12 1.05 -2.60 19.05
C ASP A 12 1.95 -3.51 18.22
N GLN A 13 1.64 -3.68 16.93
CA GLN A 13 2.39 -4.52 16.00
C GLN A 13 3.07 -3.66 14.95
N THR A 14 4.24 -4.09 14.48
CA THR A 14 5.00 -3.41 13.44
C THR A 14 5.02 -4.21 12.14
N SER A 15 5.27 -3.53 11.04
CA SER A 15 5.39 -4.17 9.72
C SER A 15 6.36 -3.40 8.84
N SER A 16 7.66 -3.62 9.06
CA SER A 16 8.71 -3.14 8.18
C SER A 16 8.74 -3.97 6.88
N VAL A 17 9.46 -3.47 5.87
CA VAL A 17 9.73 -4.27 4.67
C VAL A 17 10.37 -5.61 5.05
N ALA A 18 11.33 -5.62 5.97
CA ALA A 18 12.00 -6.86 6.40
C ALA A 18 11.02 -7.86 7.02
N GLN A 19 10.10 -7.40 7.86
CA GLN A 19 9.09 -8.25 8.47
C GLN A 19 8.10 -8.79 7.43
N ILE A 20 7.60 -7.92 6.55
CA ILE A 20 6.67 -8.32 5.49
C ILE A 20 7.37 -9.28 4.53
N ASP A 21 8.64 -9.05 4.22
CA ASP A 21 9.43 -9.95 3.37
C ASP A 21 9.43 -11.36 3.94
N THR A 22 9.70 -11.50 5.25
CA THR A 22 9.65 -12.79 5.93
C THR A 22 8.27 -13.43 5.82
N TRP A 23 7.20 -12.68 6.12
CA TRP A 23 5.84 -13.19 6.05
C TRP A 23 5.45 -13.64 4.65
N HIS A 24 5.83 -12.88 3.63
CA HIS A 24 5.52 -13.23 2.24
C HIS A 24 6.33 -14.43 1.76
N ARG A 25 7.59 -14.57 2.17
CA ARG A 25 8.39 -15.76 1.86
C ARG A 25 7.82 -17.02 2.52
N ASP A 26 7.32 -16.90 3.75
CA ASP A 26 6.64 -17.98 4.45
C ASP A 26 5.35 -18.42 3.74
N ARG A 27 4.72 -17.50 3.00
CA ARG A 27 3.55 -17.80 2.16
C ARG A 27 3.91 -18.33 0.77
N GLY A 28 5.20 -18.51 0.47
CA GLY A 28 5.68 -19.04 -0.79
C GLY A 28 6.01 -17.97 -1.85
N PHE A 29 6.08 -16.70 -1.49
CA PHE A 29 6.46 -15.64 -2.43
C PHE A 29 7.96 -15.68 -2.69
N LYS A 30 8.34 -16.10 -3.89
CA LYS A 30 9.73 -16.32 -4.29
C LYS A 30 10.62 -15.08 -4.09
N PHE A 31 10.09 -13.89 -4.38
CA PHE A 31 10.83 -12.64 -4.30
C PHE A 31 10.57 -11.86 -3.00
N GLY A 32 9.93 -12.48 -1.99
CA GLY A 32 9.67 -11.87 -0.69
C GLY A 32 8.56 -10.83 -0.73
N VAL A 33 8.80 -9.67 -0.08
CA VAL A 33 7.79 -8.60 0.03
C VAL A 33 7.13 -8.30 -1.32
N GLY A 34 5.80 -8.36 -1.35
CA GLY A 34 5.03 -8.18 -2.59
C GLY A 34 4.76 -6.73 -2.96
N TYR A 35 4.96 -5.80 -2.03
CA TYR A 35 4.77 -4.36 -2.25
C TYR A 35 6.02 -3.71 -2.80
N HIS A 36 5.86 -2.61 -3.52
CA HIS A 36 6.98 -1.82 -4.01
C HIS A 36 7.44 -0.79 -2.96
N TYR A 37 6.53 -0.34 -2.10
CA TYR A 37 6.83 0.61 -1.02
C TYR A 37 6.01 0.28 0.22
N VAL A 38 6.62 0.52 1.39
CA VAL A 38 5.95 0.42 2.69
C VAL A 38 6.20 1.72 3.45
N ILE A 39 5.13 2.31 3.95
CA ILE A 39 5.20 3.56 4.72
C ILE A 39 5.00 3.25 6.19
N ARG A 40 6.06 3.43 6.98
CA ARG A 40 6.05 3.17 8.42
C ARG A 40 5.22 4.23 9.16
N ARG A 41 4.80 3.93 10.39
CA ARG A 41 3.98 4.86 11.19
C ARG A 41 4.62 6.22 11.40
N ASN A 42 5.96 6.28 11.47
CA ASN A 42 6.69 7.53 11.59
C ASN A 42 6.83 8.32 10.27
N GLY A 43 6.27 7.79 9.19
CA GLY A 43 6.34 8.40 7.86
C GLY A 43 7.54 7.95 7.02
N GLU A 44 8.41 7.11 7.55
CA GLU A 44 9.53 6.58 6.77
C GLU A 44 9.01 5.73 5.60
N ILE A 45 9.54 6.00 4.40
CA ILE A 45 9.20 5.25 3.19
C ILE A 45 10.29 4.20 2.95
N GLU A 46 9.93 2.93 3.06
CA GLU A 46 10.85 1.83 2.80
C GLU A 46 10.60 1.26 1.41
N ALA A 47 11.67 1.00 0.66
CA ALA A 47 11.59 0.35 -0.65
C ALA A 47 11.46 -1.16 -0.47
N GLY A 48 10.49 -1.75 -1.17
CA GLY A 48 10.33 -3.20 -1.28
C GLY A 48 10.84 -3.70 -2.62
N ARG A 49 9.95 -4.31 -3.43
CA ARG A 49 10.34 -4.70 -4.79
C ARG A 49 10.67 -3.47 -5.63
N PRO A 50 11.67 -3.55 -6.53
CA PRO A 50 11.90 -2.48 -7.51
C PRO A 50 10.65 -2.27 -8.37
N GLU A 51 10.40 -1.04 -8.82
CA GLU A 51 9.21 -0.75 -9.63
C GLU A 51 9.13 -1.55 -10.93
N TRP A 52 10.28 -1.95 -11.49
CA TRP A 52 10.34 -2.75 -12.71
C TRP A 52 9.98 -4.23 -12.49
N LEU A 53 9.95 -4.69 -11.24
CA LEU A 53 9.59 -6.07 -10.92
C LEU A 53 8.10 -6.17 -10.62
N VAL A 54 7.44 -7.15 -11.24
CA VAL A 54 6.02 -7.42 -10.99
C VAL A 54 5.80 -7.70 -9.51
N GLY A 55 4.84 -7.00 -8.89
CA GLY A 55 4.52 -7.18 -7.48
C GLY A 55 3.76 -8.46 -7.19
N ALA A 56 3.46 -8.69 -5.93
CA ALA A 56 2.59 -9.76 -5.45
C ALA A 56 1.70 -9.17 -4.35
N HIS A 57 0.79 -8.27 -4.73
CA HIS A 57 -0.03 -7.50 -3.80
C HIS A 57 -1.51 -7.46 -4.16
N CYS A 58 -1.86 -7.75 -5.42
CA CYS A 58 -3.24 -7.72 -5.87
C CYS A 58 -3.41 -8.72 -7.02
N VAL A 59 -4.02 -9.85 -6.73
CA VAL A 59 -4.24 -10.93 -7.71
C VAL A 59 -4.94 -10.38 -8.96
N ASN A 60 -4.47 -10.79 -10.14
CA ASN A 60 -4.93 -10.36 -11.46
C ASN A 60 -4.52 -8.93 -11.87
N HIS A 61 -3.89 -8.16 -10.99
CA HIS A 61 -3.51 -6.77 -11.27
C HIS A 61 -2.02 -6.49 -11.08
N ASN A 62 -1.24 -7.49 -10.66
CA ASN A 62 0.18 -7.30 -10.34
C ASN A 62 1.03 -6.83 -11.52
N LYS A 63 0.74 -7.31 -12.74
CA LYS A 63 1.59 -7.06 -13.92
C LYS A 63 1.66 -5.59 -14.34
N TYR A 64 0.66 -4.79 -13.99
CA TYR A 64 0.57 -3.40 -14.47
C TYR A 64 0.29 -2.41 -13.33
N SER A 65 0.74 -2.74 -12.12
CA SER A 65 0.50 -1.89 -10.96
C SER A 65 1.71 -1.77 -10.05
N ILE A 66 1.72 -0.67 -9.30
CA ILE A 66 2.65 -0.43 -8.19
C ILE A 66 1.86 -0.58 -6.90
N GLY A 67 2.35 -1.40 -5.97
CA GLY A 67 1.73 -1.61 -4.67
C GLY A 67 2.37 -0.74 -3.61
N VAL A 68 1.58 0.10 -2.96
CA VAL A 68 2.02 0.97 -1.86
C VAL A 68 1.24 0.59 -0.60
N CYS A 69 1.95 0.16 0.43
CA CYS A 69 1.38 -0.31 1.68
C CYS A 69 1.71 0.64 2.82
N TYR A 70 0.75 0.98 3.67
CA TYR A 70 1.07 1.66 4.92
C TYR A 70 0.99 0.69 6.10
N GLU A 71 1.86 0.90 7.08
CA GLU A 71 1.91 0.11 8.31
C GLU A 71 0.70 0.45 9.17
N GLY A 72 -0.20 -0.52 9.38
CA GLY A 72 -1.43 -0.31 10.13
C GLY A 72 -2.64 -0.96 9.48
N GLY A 73 -3.80 -0.35 9.66
CA GLY A 73 -5.08 -0.77 9.06
C GLY A 73 -5.99 -1.54 10.00
N LEU A 74 -5.54 -1.86 11.21
CA LEU A 74 -6.39 -2.45 12.26
C LEU A 74 -6.35 -1.58 13.51
N ASN A 75 -7.52 -1.45 14.19
CA ASN A 75 -7.58 -0.81 15.49
C ASN A 75 -7.11 -1.77 16.60
N ALA A 76 -7.15 -1.32 17.87
CA ALA A 76 -6.70 -2.14 19.00
C ALA A 76 -7.49 -3.44 19.16
N ARG A 77 -8.72 -3.49 18.63
CA ARG A 77 -9.58 -4.68 18.66
C ARG A 77 -9.36 -5.60 17.46
N GLY A 78 -8.42 -5.28 16.57
CA GLY A 78 -8.16 -6.04 15.36
C GLY A 78 -9.21 -5.84 14.26
N GLN A 79 -10.00 -4.77 14.31
CA GLN A 79 -11.00 -4.44 13.32
C GLN A 79 -10.42 -3.50 12.26
N PRO A 80 -10.83 -3.61 10.99
CA PRO A 80 -10.38 -2.70 9.94
C PRO A 80 -10.67 -1.24 10.29
N ALA A 81 -9.68 -0.39 10.15
CA ALA A 81 -9.79 1.05 10.41
C ALA A 81 -8.68 1.80 9.69
N ASP A 82 -8.96 3.03 9.29
CA ASP A 82 -7.95 3.93 8.75
C ASP A 82 -7.10 4.45 9.92
N THR A 83 -5.96 3.80 10.15
CA THR A 83 -5.05 4.12 11.25
C THR A 83 -3.86 4.96 10.80
N ARG A 84 -3.90 5.54 9.60
CA ARG A 84 -2.79 6.35 9.10
C ARG A 84 -2.48 7.50 10.04
N THR A 85 -1.21 7.63 10.44
CA THR A 85 -0.74 8.80 11.20
C THR A 85 -0.66 10.02 10.29
N ALA A 86 -0.54 11.21 10.89
CA ALA A 86 -0.30 12.42 10.11
C ALA A 86 0.99 12.32 9.28
N ALA A 87 2.05 11.73 9.86
CA ALA A 87 3.31 11.49 9.15
C ALA A 87 3.13 10.54 7.97
N GLN A 88 2.33 9.48 8.13
CA GLN A 88 2.03 8.56 7.02
C GLN A 88 1.24 9.24 5.91
N LYS A 89 0.25 10.05 6.25
CA LYS A 89 -0.55 10.78 5.25
C LYS A 89 0.34 11.72 4.44
N ALA A 90 1.24 12.43 5.11
CA ALA A 90 2.18 13.34 4.43
C ALA A 90 3.14 12.58 3.49
N SER A 91 3.74 11.49 3.97
CA SER A 91 4.67 10.67 3.18
C SER A 91 3.96 9.96 2.02
N LEU A 92 2.75 9.47 2.25
CA LEU A 92 1.95 8.81 1.22
C LEU A 92 1.64 9.79 0.08
N ARG A 93 1.19 11.00 0.41
CA ARG A 93 0.91 12.02 -0.60
C ARG A 93 2.18 12.41 -1.37
N LYS A 94 3.30 12.56 -0.68
CA LYS A 94 4.60 12.86 -1.32
C LYS A 94 4.99 11.76 -2.31
N LEU A 95 4.90 10.49 -1.90
CA LEU A 95 5.22 9.35 -2.76
C LEU A 95 4.26 9.28 -3.96
N LEU A 96 2.97 9.46 -3.73
CA LEU A 96 1.97 9.42 -4.80
C LEU A 96 2.19 10.54 -5.83
N LYS A 97 2.63 11.72 -5.40
CA LYS A 97 3.00 12.80 -6.32
C LYS A 97 4.18 12.39 -7.20
N ILE A 98 5.19 11.76 -6.62
CA ILE A 98 6.36 11.27 -7.36
C ILE A 98 5.92 10.21 -8.38
N LEU A 99 5.12 9.25 -7.95
CA LEU A 99 4.63 8.19 -8.83
C LEU A 99 3.71 8.72 -9.93
N HIS A 100 2.89 9.72 -9.62
CA HIS A 100 2.03 10.37 -10.60
C HIS A 100 2.83 11.05 -11.71
N ARG A 101 3.94 11.70 -11.37
CA ARG A 101 4.85 12.28 -12.37
C ARG A 101 5.49 11.23 -13.26
N ARG A 102 5.84 10.09 -12.67
CA ARG A 102 6.49 8.98 -13.38
C ARG A 102 5.51 8.19 -14.24
N TYR A 103 4.29 8.04 -13.75
CA TYR A 103 3.21 7.28 -14.39
C TYR A 103 1.93 8.11 -14.46
N PRO A 104 1.90 9.16 -15.31
CA PRO A 104 0.78 10.12 -15.29
C PRO A 104 -0.56 9.54 -15.72
N ARG A 105 -0.56 8.36 -16.36
CA ARG A 105 -1.80 7.67 -16.77
C ARG A 105 -2.28 6.63 -15.74
N ALA A 106 -1.53 6.44 -14.65
CA ALA A 106 -1.90 5.45 -13.66
C ALA A 106 -2.99 5.98 -12.73
N SER A 107 -4.10 5.23 -12.61
CA SER A 107 -5.13 5.49 -11.61
C SER A 107 -4.61 5.12 -10.23
N ILE A 108 -5.01 5.87 -9.22
CA ILE A 108 -4.73 5.57 -7.81
C ILE A 108 -6.00 4.99 -7.20
N VAL A 109 -5.92 3.74 -6.78
CA VAL A 109 -7.06 2.99 -6.25
C VAL A 109 -6.70 2.28 -4.96
N GLY A 110 -7.70 1.86 -4.19
CA GLY A 110 -7.51 0.98 -3.05
C GLY A 110 -7.65 -0.49 -3.45
N HIS A 111 -7.05 -1.38 -2.69
CA HIS A 111 -7.20 -2.82 -2.93
C HIS A 111 -8.68 -3.24 -2.96
N HIS A 112 -9.51 -2.67 -2.08
CA HIS A 112 -10.95 -2.95 -2.03
C HIS A 112 -11.70 -2.53 -3.31
N ASP A 113 -11.18 -1.58 -4.07
CA ASP A 113 -11.79 -1.18 -5.34
C ASP A 113 -11.65 -2.28 -6.41
N LEU A 114 -10.60 -3.10 -6.29
CA LEU A 114 -10.30 -4.21 -7.20
C LEU A 114 -10.79 -5.55 -6.67
N ASN A 115 -10.97 -5.65 -5.34
CA ASN A 115 -11.49 -6.84 -4.67
C ASN A 115 -12.42 -6.42 -3.53
N PRO A 116 -13.74 -6.33 -3.77
CA PRO A 116 -14.70 -5.86 -2.76
C PRO A 116 -14.77 -6.68 -1.48
N GLN A 117 -14.21 -7.89 -1.47
CA GLN A 117 -14.16 -8.73 -0.27
C GLN A 117 -13.06 -8.29 0.71
N LYS A 118 -12.16 -7.38 0.29
CA LYS A 118 -11.08 -6.87 1.12
C LYS A 118 -11.45 -5.51 1.70
N ALA A 119 -11.14 -5.29 2.99
CA ALA A 119 -11.25 -3.97 3.60
C ALA A 119 -10.05 -3.08 3.27
N CYS A 120 -8.89 -3.69 3.02
CA CYS A 120 -7.64 -3.02 2.67
C CYS A 120 -7.83 -2.03 1.51
N PRO A 121 -7.36 -0.81 1.61
CA PRO A 121 -6.45 -0.24 2.61
C PRO A 121 -7.14 0.39 3.83
N CYS A 122 -8.42 0.14 4.03
CA CYS A 122 -9.23 0.72 5.10
C CYS A 122 -9.36 2.25 5.02
N ILE A 123 -9.15 2.79 3.85
CA ILE A 123 -9.36 4.20 3.51
C ILE A 123 -10.71 4.28 2.80
N ASP A 124 -11.58 5.18 3.27
CA ASP A 124 -12.98 5.21 2.87
C ASP A 124 -13.16 5.36 1.36
N ASN A 125 -12.51 6.36 0.75
CA ASN A 125 -12.59 6.59 -0.69
C ASN A 125 -11.25 7.09 -1.22
N VAL A 126 -10.42 6.18 -1.70
CA VAL A 126 -9.08 6.48 -2.22
C VAL A 126 -9.15 7.42 -3.43
N ALA A 127 -10.04 7.13 -4.37
CA ALA A 127 -10.15 7.93 -5.59
C ALA A 127 -10.51 9.39 -5.29
N LYS A 128 -11.39 9.62 -4.30
CA LYS A 128 -11.78 10.96 -3.88
C LYS A 128 -10.66 11.67 -3.12
N GLU A 129 -10.00 10.98 -2.20
CA GLU A 129 -8.94 11.57 -1.40
C GLU A 129 -7.77 12.05 -2.27
N TYR A 130 -7.48 11.32 -3.34
CA TYR A 130 -6.38 11.62 -4.27
C TYR A 130 -6.89 12.04 -5.65
N ALA A 131 -8.05 12.69 -5.70
CA ALA A 131 -8.67 13.14 -6.95
C ALA A 131 -7.75 14.05 -7.77
N ASP A 132 -6.96 14.88 -7.11
CA ASP A 132 -5.99 15.79 -7.73
C ASP A 132 -4.80 15.08 -8.38
N LEU A 133 -4.59 13.81 -8.08
CA LEU A 133 -3.49 12.98 -8.62
C LEU A 133 -3.98 11.89 -9.57
N GLN A 134 -5.27 11.87 -9.89
CA GLN A 134 -5.81 10.91 -10.85
C GLN A 134 -5.47 11.31 -12.28
N PRO A 135 -5.44 10.37 -13.24
CA PRO A 135 -5.26 10.67 -14.65
C PRO A 135 -6.34 11.64 -15.15
N LYS A 136 -5.93 12.55 -16.02
CA LYS A 136 -6.86 13.49 -16.65
C LYS A 136 -7.52 12.88 -17.89
#